data_8d31c402f9295f7ebf2ad921c85534cf
#
_entry.id   8d31c402f9295f7ebf2ad921c85534cf
#
_cell.length_a   1.000
_cell.length_b   1.000
_cell.length_c   1.000
_cell.angle_alpha   90.00
_cell.angle_beta   90.00
_cell.angle_gamma   90.00
#
_symmetry.space_group_name_H-M   'P 1'
#
loop_
_entity.id
_entity.type
_entity.pdbx_description
1 polymer ?
#
loop_
_entity_poly.entity_id
_entity_poly.type
_entity_poly.pdbx_seq_one_letter_code
_entity_poly.pdbx_strand_id
1 'polypeptide(L)'
;MRIDDLLAARARQGEPVFSFEFFPPKTPEGERNLQRALDSLSTLQPDFASVTYGAGGSTRDRTLDIVREIKDGYGIEAMAHLSCVGTTAEELQGILDQVHDAGIDNVLALRGDPPAGETEWRPHPGGLHYSTELATLISSSYDMAIGAACFPEVHPEAPDLAHDLRFLREKIAAGATFLITQLFFDNQLYFDFVDEARAAGIDVPIIPGIIPITNVEQIKRFTQRCGASIPGPLLEALDGYADEPDSVLELGVAYATLQCADLLARGAPGIHFYVLNKAPSARAILGALRLQRPWERFRVERV
;
A
#
# COMPACT_ATOMS: atom_id res chain seq x y z
N MET A 1 -10.00 9.97 -11.61
CA MET A 1 -11.00 8.85 -11.34
C MET A 1 -10.79 8.36 -9.92
N ARG A 2 -11.86 8.10 -9.21
CA ARG A 2 -11.77 7.56 -7.84
C ARG A 2 -11.36 6.08 -7.86
N ILE A 3 -10.48 5.66 -6.95
CA ILE A 3 -10.00 4.26 -6.86
C ILE A 3 -11.11 3.30 -6.43
N ASP A 4 -12.05 3.73 -5.58
CA ASP A 4 -13.19 2.90 -5.19
C ASP A 4 -14.12 2.59 -6.38
N ASP A 5 -14.36 3.55 -7.29
CA ASP A 5 -15.09 3.33 -8.55
C ASP A 5 -14.32 2.38 -9.47
N LEU A 6 -13.01 2.52 -9.55
CA LEU A 6 -12.14 1.65 -10.33
C LEU A 6 -12.17 0.21 -9.78
N LEU A 7 -12.07 0.01 -8.47
CA LEU A 7 -12.22 -1.29 -7.82
C LEU A 7 -13.58 -1.92 -8.12
N ALA A 8 -14.65 -1.14 -8.00
CA ALA A 8 -16.00 -1.62 -8.32
C ALA A 8 -16.14 -1.99 -9.81
N ALA A 9 -15.56 -1.22 -10.73
CA ALA A 9 -15.58 -1.51 -12.16
C ALA A 9 -14.83 -2.80 -12.50
N ARG A 10 -13.61 -2.97 -11.94
CA ARG A 10 -12.82 -4.19 -12.12
C ARG A 10 -13.49 -5.42 -11.54
N ALA A 11 -14.07 -5.31 -10.34
CA ALA A 11 -14.82 -6.40 -9.73
C ALA A 11 -16.01 -6.86 -10.60
N ARG A 12 -16.76 -5.93 -11.23
CA ARG A 12 -17.85 -6.29 -12.18
C ARG A 12 -17.33 -7.01 -13.43
N GLN A 13 -16.10 -6.72 -13.86
CA GLN A 13 -15.45 -7.40 -14.98
C GLN A 13 -14.83 -8.74 -14.55
N GLY A 14 -14.71 -8.98 -13.23
CA GLY A 14 -13.98 -10.09 -12.64
C GLY A 14 -12.47 -9.98 -12.89
N GLU A 15 -11.94 -8.77 -13.02
CA GLU A 15 -10.50 -8.50 -13.19
C GLU A 15 -9.94 -7.92 -11.89
N PRO A 16 -8.72 -8.32 -11.50
CA PRO A 16 -8.05 -7.72 -10.35
C PRO A 16 -7.48 -6.34 -10.67
N VAL A 17 -7.27 -5.55 -9.62
CA VAL A 17 -6.55 -4.27 -9.68
C VAL A 17 -5.07 -4.48 -9.41
N PHE A 18 -4.19 -3.82 -10.18
CA PHE A 18 -2.74 -3.82 -9.95
C PHE A 18 -2.24 -2.40 -9.73
N SER A 19 -1.49 -2.19 -8.65
CA SER A 19 -0.96 -0.89 -8.30
C SER A 19 0.46 -0.95 -7.75
N PHE A 20 1.18 0.17 -7.84
CA PHE A 20 2.55 0.30 -7.38
C PHE A 20 2.67 1.45 -6.39
N GLU A 21 3.47 1.25 -5.32
CA GLU A 21 3.81 2.29 -4.38
C GLU A 21 5.23 2.79 -4.62
N PHE A 22 5.36 4.10 -4.77
CA PHE A 22 6.63 4.82 -4.87
C PHE A 22 6.86 5.68 -3.62
N PHE A 23 8.10 6.12 -3.44
CA PHE A 23 8.43 7.08 -2.38
C PHE A 23 9.28 8.23 -2.92
N PRO A 24 9.15 9.43 -2.34
CA PRO A 24 9.95 10.59 -2.72
C PRO A 24 11.43 10.35 -2.42
N PRO A 25 12.31 10.40 -3.40
CA PRO A 25 13.73 10.23 -3.20
C PRO A 25 14.37 11.44 -2.53
N LYS A 26 15.48 11.20 -1.81
CA LYS A 26 16.24 12.25 -1.10
C LYS A 26 17.57 12.58 -1.77
N THR A 27 17.92 11.90 -2.84
CA THR A 27 19.21 12.05 -3.53
C THR A 27 19.02 12.10 -5.04
N PRO A 28 19.93 12.73 -5.80
CA PRO A 28 19.90 12.73 -7.26
C PRO A 28 19.93 11.33 -7.88
N GLU A 29 20.57 10.36 -7.23
CA GLU A 29 20.54 8.97 -7.67
C GLU A 29 19.16 8.34 -7.44
N GLY A 30 18.54 8.61 -6.30
CA GLY A 30 17.18 8.19 -6.01
C GLY A 30 16.18 8.75 -7.02
N GLU A 31 16.34 10.01 -7.46
CA GLU A 31 15.51 10.60 -8.52
C GLU A 31 15.63 9.82 -9.83
N ARG A 32 16.85 9.49 -10.25
CA ARG A 32 17.07 8.66 -11.45
C ARG A 32 16.49 7.26 -11.32
N ASN A 33 16.49 6.69 -10.11
CA ASN A 33 15.90 5.38 -9.85
C ASN A 33 14.39 5.44 -9.93
N LEU A 34 13.76 6.45 -9.31
CA LEU A 34 12.32 6.69 -9.40
C LEU A 34 11.89 6.84 -10.86
N GLN A 35 12.56 7.71 -11.63
CA GLN A 35 12.24 7.94 -13.04
C GLN A 35 12.32 6.65 -13.85
N ARG A 36 13.40 5.87 -13.71
CA ARG A 36 13.53 4.57 -14.39
C ARG A 36 12.46 3.57 -13.97
N ALA A 37 12.05 3.60 -12.71
CA ALA A 37 11.00 2.72 -12.22
C ALA A 37 9.63 3.12 -12.79
N LEU A 38 9.30 4.42 -12.82
CA LEU A 38 8.09 4.95 -13.44
C LEU A 38 8.05 4.60 -14.94
N ASP A 39 9.12 4.90 -15.70
CA ASP A 39 9.23 4.57 -17.13
C ASP A 39 9.00 3.07 -17.40
N SER A 40 9.59 2.22 -16.57
CA SER A 40 9.48 0.77 -16.73
C SER A 40 8.11 0.23 -16.34
N LEU A 41 7.57 0.65 -15.19
CA LEU A 41 6.31 0.09 -14.64
C LEU A 41 5.08 0.67 -15.31
N SER A 42 5.11 1.90 -15.83
CA SER A 42 4.00 2.50 -16.59
C SER A 42 3.65 1.69 -17.83
N THR A 43 4.65 1.05 -18.50
CA THR A 43 4.40 0.18 -19.65
C THR A 43 3.55 -1.05 -19.31
N LEU A 44 3.44 -1.40 -18.03
CA LEU A 44 2.55 -2.46 -17.56
C LEU A 44 1.12 -1.96 -17.34
N GLN A 45 0.81 -0.71 -17.59
CA GLN A 45 -0.51 -0.13 -17.44
C GLN A 45 -1.15 -0.53 -16.08
N PRO A 46 -0.57 -0.14 -14.94
CA PRO A 46 -1.20 -0.35 -13.65
C PRO A 46 -2.50 0.44 -13.56
N ASP A 47 -3.41 0.01 -12.72
CA ASP A 47 -4.69 0.67 -12.52
C ASP A 47 -4.52 1.99 -11.75
N PHE A 48 -3.61 2.02 -10.77
CA PHE A 48 -3.19 3.24 -10.09
C PHE A 48 -1.77 3.13 -9.52
N ALA A 49 -1.22 4.24 -9.11
CA ALA A 49 0.02 4.29 -8.37
C ALA A 49 -0.10 5.22 -7.16
N SER A 50 0.59 4.89 -6.07
CA SER A 50 0.63 5.71 -4.87
C SER A 50 2.01 6.25 -4.60
N VAL A 51 2.07 7.37 -3.87
CA VAL A 51 3.32 7.98 -3.45
C VAL A 51 3.29 8.24 -1.96
N THR A 52 4.29 7.69 -1.24
CA THR A 52 4.36 7.83 0.20
C THR A 52 4.65 9.28 0.62
N TYR A 53 4.23 9.59 1.83
CA TYR A 53 4.50 10.87 2.48
C TYR A 53 5.70 10.71 3.43
N GLY A 54 6.74 11.52 3.25
CA GLY A 54 7.94 11.41 4.09
C GLY A 54 7.67 11.75 5.55
N ALA A 55 8.24 10.98 6.46
CA ALA A 55 8.15 11.21 7.89
C ALA A 55 8.49 12.67 8.26
N GLY A 56 7.63 13.31 9.06
CA GLY A 56 7.81 14.69 9.50
C GLY A 56 7.63 15.77 8.42
N GLY A 57 6.97 15.46 7.30
CA GLY A 57 6.65 16.47 6.26
C GLY A 57 7.82 16.88 5.36
N SER A 58 9.00 16.28 5.53
CA SER A 58 10.24 16.68 4.84
C SER A 58 10.24 16.47 3.32
N THR A 59 9.23 15.77 2.77
CA THR A 59 9.11 15.49 1.34
C THR A 59 7.75 15.88 0.77
N ARG A 60 7.02 16.75 1.47
CA ARG A 60 5.64 17.14 1.15
C ARG A 60 5.47 17.59 -0.30
N ASP A 61 6.19 18.65 -0.69
CA ASP A 61 6.09 19.23 -2.02
C ASP A 61 6.51 18.23 -3.09
N ARG A 62 7.56 17.44 -2.80
CA ARG A 62 8.04 16.42 -3.73
C ARG A 62 7.04 15.28 -3.90
N THR A 63 6.31 14.88 -2.86
CA THR A 63 5.21 13.89 -2.98
C THR A 63 4.16 14.37 -3.96
N LEU A 64 3.70 15.62 -3.83
CA LEU A 64 2.69 16.18 -4.72
C LEU A 64 3.19 16.31 -6.16
N ASP A 65 4.44 16.72 -6.38
CA ASP A 65 5.05 16.78 -7.72
C ASP A 65 5.06 15.40 -8.39
N ILE A 66 5.47 14.34 -7.66
CA ILE A 66 5.51 12.98 -8.19
C ILE A 66 4.09 12.46 -8.50
N VAL A 67 3.12 12.73 -7.62
CA VAL A 67 1.72 12.33 -7.84
C VAL A 67 1.16 12.99 -9.11
N ARG A 68 1.44 14.28 -9.32
CA ARG A 68 1.09 14.99 -10.56
C ARG A 68 1.79 14.41 -11.79
N GLU A 69 3.09 14.13 -11.69
CA GLU A 69 3.85 13.53 -12.77
C GLU A 69 3.28 12.15 -13.17
N ILE A 70 2.89 11.33 -12.20
CA ILE A 70 2.24 10.03 -12.44
C ILE A 70 0.93 10.21 -13.18
N LYS A 71 0.08 11.13 -12.72
CA LYS A 71 -1.23 11.38 -13.32
C LYS A 71 -1.13 12.02 -14.71
N ASP A 72 -0.44 13.14 -14.82
CA ASP A 72 -0.43 13.95 -16.03
C ASP A 72 0.61 13.47 -17.05
N GLY A 73 1.77 12.99 -16.57
CA GLY A 73 2.88 12.55 -17.43
C GLY A 73 2.73 11.11 -17.93
N TYR A 74 2.28 10.21 -17.05
CA TYR A 74 2.12 8.79 -17.40
C TYR A 74 0.68 8.38 -17.66
N GLY A 75 -0.31 9.21 -17.35
CA GLY A 75 -1.73 8.88 -17.52
C GLY A 75 -2.22 7.77 -16.61
N ILE A 76 -1.55 7.56 -15.47
CA ILE A 76 -1.90 6.56 -14.46
C ILE A 76 -2.67 7.24 -13.34
N GLU A 77 -3.77 6.65 -12.87
CA GLU A 77 -4.47 7.20 -11.72
C GLU A 77 -3.55 7.23 -10.50
N ALA A 78 -3.61 8.33 -9.74
CA ALA A 78 -2.63 8.58 -8.69
C ALA A 78 -3.30 8.76 -7.31
N MET A 79 -2.63 8.27 -6.27
CA MET A 79 -3.03 8.38 -4.87
C MET A 79 -1.90 9.02 -4.06
N ALA A 80 -2.21 10.11 -3.36
CA ALA A 80 -1.29 10.72 -2.42
C ALA A 80 -1.43 10.07 -1.04
N HIS A 81 -0.30 9.68 -0.40
CA HIS A 81 -0.35 9.40 1.03
C HIS A 81 -0.35 10.73 1.80
N LEU A 82 -1.17 10.82 2.81
CA LEU A 82 -1.14 11.93 3.78
C LEU A 82 -1.09 11.38 5.20
N SER A 83 -0.36 12.06 6.07
CA SER A 83 -0.23 11.64 7.47
C SER A 83 -0.42 12.81 8.43
N CYS A 84 -0.90 12.51 9.63
CA CYS A 84 -1.11 13.47 10.71
C CYS A 84 0.21 13.96 11.35
N VAL A 85 1.31 13.23 11.14
CA VAL A 85 2.57 13.47 11.84
C VAL A 85 3.20 14.82 11.45
N GLY A 86 3.61 15.59 12.46
CA GLY A 86 4.41 16.82 12.26
C GLY A 86 3.66 17.99 11.62
N THR A 87 2.32 17.98 11.62
CA THR A 87 1.49 18.94 10.87
C THR A 87 0.30 19.37 11.72
N THR A 88 -0.13 20.62 11.62
CA THR A 88 -1.41 21.09 12.17
C THR A 88 -2.58 20.69 11.27
N ALA A 89 -3.79 20.72 11.81
CA ALA A 89 -5.01 20.47 11.01
C ALA A 89 -5.20 21.51 9.91
N GLU A 90 -4.84 22.77 10.15
CA GLU A 90 -4.89 23.86 9.15
C GLU A 90 -3.89 23.64 8.00
N GLU A 91 -2.68 23.21 8.33
CA GLU A 91 -1.68 22.85 7.31
C GLU A 91 -2.12 21.64 6.48
N LEU A 92 -2.72 20.61 7.12
CA LEU A 92 -3.29 19.47 6.40
C LEU A 92 -4.42 19.87 5.46
N GLN A 93 -5.29 20.80 5.88
CA GLN A 93 -6.32 21.38 5.02
C GLN A 93 -5.69 22.04 3.79
N GLY A 94 -4.66 22.89 3.98
CA GLY A 94 -3.97 23.54 2.86
C GLY A 94 -3.27 22.56 1.91
N ILE A 95 -2.80 21.41 2.41
CA ILE A 95 -2.24 20.34 1.57
C ILE A 95 -3.36 19.65 0.78
N LEU A 96 -4.49 19.38 1.42
CA LEU A 96 -5.65 18.78 0.77
C LEU A 96 -6.20 19.68 -0.34
N ASP A 97 -6.22 21.00 -0.13
CA ASP A 97 -6.57 21.97 -1.18
C ASP A 97 -5.63 21.83 -2.39
N GLN A 98 -4.31 21.74 -2.17
CA GLN A 98 -3.33 21.56 -3.25
C GLN A 98 -3.48 20.21 -3.97
N VAL A 99 -3.78 19.14 -3.24
CA VAL A 99 -4.06 17.80 -3.81
C VAL A 99 -5.30 17.86 -4.68
N HIS A 100 -6.38 18.45 -4.16
CA HIS A 100 -7.64 18.62 -4.88
C HIS A 100 -7.49 19.50 -6.14
N ASP A 101 -6.83 20.66 -6.02
CA ASP A 101 -6.59 21.58 -7.13
C ASP A 101 -5.70 20.95 -8.23
N ALA A 102 -4.86 19.97 -7.85
CA ALA A 102 -4.10 19.16 -8.79
C ALA A 102 -4.96 18.06 -9.49
N GLY A 103 -6.26 18.01 -9.20
CA GLY A 103 -7.17 16.98 -9.74
C GLY A 103 -6.89 15.57 -9.21
N ILE A 104 -6.24 15.43 -8.06
CA ILE A 104 -6.00 14.14 -7.42
C ILE A 104 -7.20 13.80 -6.55
N ASP A 105 -7.89 12.72 -6.92
CA ASP A 105 -9.16 12.30 -6.30
C ASP A 105 -8.97 11.18 -5.26
N ASN A 106 -7.71 10.82 -4.94
CA ASN A 106 -7.41 9.63 -4.11
C ASN A 106 -6.35 9.92 -3.07
N VAL A 107 -6.65 9.57 -1.82
CA VAL A 107 -5.75 9.78 -0.68
C VAL A 107 -5.67 8.52 0.17
N LEU A 108 -4.46 8.12 0.58
CA LEU A 108 -4.27 7.14 1.65
C LEU A 108 -4.09 7.91 2.97
N ALA A 109 -5.11 7.84 3.84
CA ALA A 109 -5.11 8.53 5.13
C ALA A 109 -4.38 7.72 6.20
N LEU A 110 -3.26 8.26 6.71
CA LEU A 110 -2.37 7.61 7.65
C LEU A 110 -2.23 8.43 8.94
N ARG A 111 -1.95 7.77 10.05
CA ARG A 111 -1.49 8.46 11.26
C ARG A 111 -0.07 9.00 11.07
N GLY A 112 0.77 8.20 10.44
CA GLY A 112 2.20 8.37 10.32
C GLY A 112 2.97 7.70 11.47
N ASP A 113 4.25 7.44 11.23
CA ASP A 113 5.18 6.90 12.21
C ASP A 113 5.81 8.02 13.05
N PRO A 114 6.33 7.72 14.24
CA PRO A 114 7.14 8.68 14.99
C PRO A 114 8.27 9.26 14.14
N PRO A 115 8.60 10.55 14.33
CA PRO A 115 9.75 11.14 13.65
C PRO A 115 11.06 10.37 13.90
N ALA A 116 12.01 10.47 12.99
CA ALA A 116 13.29 9.76 13.10
C ALA A 116 13.99 10.11 14.42
N GLY A 117 14.29 9.09 15.24
CA GLY A 117 14.91 9.24 16.55
C GLY A 117 13.93 9.27 17.72
N GLU A 118 12.63 9.30 17.47
CA GLU A 118 11.59 9.18 18.49
C GLU A 118 11.05 7.74 18.51
N THR A 119 10.73 7.25 19.70
CA THR A 119 10.15 5.91 19.92
C THR A 119 8.66 5.96 20.19
N GLU A 120 8.14 7.12 20.58
CA GLU A 120 6.73 7.33 20.87
C GLU A 120 6.11 8.28 19.85
N TRP A 121 4.94 7.90 19.36
CA TRP A 121 4.16 8.81 18.53
C TRP A 121 3.49 9.88 19.40
N ARG A 122 3.62 11.15 18.98
CA ARG A 122 2.95 12.29 19.62
C ARG A 122 2.35 13.20 18.55
N PRO A 123 1.09 13.63 18.74
CA PRO A 123 0.50 14.58 17.79
C PRO A 123 1.21 15.93 17.87
N HIS A 124 1.31 16.61 16.72
CA HIS A 124 1.75 18.01 16.70
C HIS A 124 0.73 18.88 17.49
N PRO A 125 1.15 19.91 18.25
CA PRO A 125 0.22 20.86 18.85
C PRO A 125 -0.72 21.47 17.79
N GLY A 126 -2.04 21.27 17.95
CA GLY A 126 -3.04 21.65 16.93
C GLY A 126 -3.14 20.71 15.73
N GLY A 127 -2.44 19.55 15.75
CA GLY A 127 -2.54 18.52 14.74
C GLY A 127 -3.59 17.47 15.04
N LEU A 128 -3.81 16.58 14.08
CA LEU A 128 -4.70 15.42 14.22
C LEU A 128 -3.98 14.28 14.92
N HIS A 129 -4.72 13.50 15.73
CA HIS A 129 -4.17 12.42 16.54
C HIS A 129 -4.19 11.07 15.79
N TYR A 130 -5.22 10.85 14.97
CA TYR A 130 -5.46 9.56 14.32
C TYR A 130 -5.84 9.74 12.87
N SER A 131 -5.59 8.71 12.07
CA SER A 131 -6.00 8.66 10.67
C SER A 131 -7.53 8.75 10.48
N THR A 132 -8.33 8.41 11.49
CA THR A 132 -9.78 8.60 11.51
C THR A 132 -10.18 10.08 11.45
N GLU A 133 -9.46 10.93 12.18
CA GLU A 133 -9.68 12.39 12.15
C GLU A 133 -9.30 12.97 10.78
N LEU A 134 -8.19 12.49 10.20
CA LEU A 134 -7.80 12.87 8.84
C LEU A 134 -8.83 12.39 7.80
N ALA A 135 -9.31 11.15 7.90
CA ALA A 135 -10.36 10.64 7.03
C ALA A 135 -11.66 11.46 7.14
N THR A 136 -12.03 11.86 8.37
CA THR A 136 -13.19 12.74 8.61
C THR A 136 -12.99 14.13 7.98
N LEU A 137 -11.80 14.71 8.10
CA LEU A 137 -11.47 16.00 7.49
C LEU A 137 -11.63 15.92 5.96
N ILE A 138 -11.10 14.85 5.35
CA ILE A 138 -11.19 14.65 3.90
C ILE A 138 -12.65 14.44 3.48
N SER A 139 -13.36 13.51 4.08
CA SER A 139 -14.73 13.15 3.69
C SER A 139 -15.76 14.27 3.90
N SER A 140 -15.50 15.19 4.84
CA SER A 140 -16.38 16.33 5.08
C SER A 140 -16.15 17.51 4.13
N SER A 141 -14.98 17.57 3.47
CA SER A 141 -14.55 18.74 2.70
C SER A 141 -14.36 18.46 1.21
N TYR A 142 -14.13 17.19 0.82
CA TYR A 142 -13.79 16.80 -0.55
C TYR A 142 -14.52 15.53 -0.98
N ASP A 143 -14.82 15.43 -2.27
CA ASP A 143 -15.28 14.19 -2.92
C ASP A 143 -14.07 13.39 -3.41
N MET A 144 -13.34 12.77 -2.47
CA MET A 144 -12.17 11.93 -2.73
C MET A 144 -12.40 10.49 -2.27
N ALA A 145 -11.78 9.52 -2.96
CA ALA A 145 -11.65 8.17 -2.45
C ALA A 145 -10.58 8.13 -1.35
N ILE A 146 -10.93 7.56 -0.21
CA ILE A 146 -10.07 7.46 0.96
C ILE A 146 -9.66 6.01 1.16
N GLY A 147 -8.37 5.71 0.95
CA GLY A 147 -7.77 4.46 1.38
C GLY A 147 -7.32 4.52 2.84
N ALA A 148 -7.31 3.39 3.52
CA ALA A 148 -6.74 3.26 4.85
C ALA A 148 -5.88 2.00 4.96
N ALA A 149 -4.88 2.02 5.86
CA ALA A 149 -4.04 0.87 6.15
C ALA A 149 -4.75 -0.09 7.11
N CYS A 150 -4.54 -1.40 6.87
CA CYS A 150 -4.94 -2.49 7.75
C CYS A 150 -3.82 -3.51 7.92
N PHE A 151 -3.88 -4.37 8.94
CA PHE A 151 -2.78 -5.21 9.37
C PHE A 151 -3.23 -6.67 9.51
N PRO A 152 -2.87 -7.57 8.58
CA PRO A 152 -3.21 -8.98 8.68
C PRO A 152 -2.68 -9.66 9.95
N GLU A 153 -1.55 -9.17 10.48
CA GLU A 153 -0.90 -9.68 11.70
C GLU A 153 -1.10 -8.78 12.92
N VAL A 154 -2.17 -7.97 12.94
CA VAL A 154 -2.50 -6.99 14.00
C VAL A 154 -1.52 -5.80 14.04
N HIS A 155 -2.02 -4.61 14.22
CA HIS A 155 -1.18 -3.42 14.38
C HIS A 155 -0.28 -3.56 15.62
N PRO A 156 1.03 -3.25 15.56
CA PRO A 156 1.95 -3.43 16.70
C PRO A 156 1.54 -2.74 18.01
N GLU A 157 0.79 -1.65 17.92
CA GLU A 157 0.27 -0.92 19.08
C GLU A 157 -1.12 -1.39 19.54
N ALA A 158 -1.79 -2.28 18.77
CA ALA A 158 -3.07 -2.83 19.17
C ALA A 158 -2.86 -4.02 20.13
N PRO A 159 -3.64 -4.14 21.21
CA PRO A 159 -3.49 -5.25 22.14
C PRO A 159 -3.94 -6.60 21.54
N ASP A 160 -4.85 -6.56 20.59
CA ASP A 160 -5.40 -7.74 19.91
C ASP A 160 -6.12 -7.36 18.60
N LEU A 161 -6.50 -8.36 17.82
CA LEU A 161 -7.23 -8.20 16.57
C LEU A 161 -8.59 -7.50 16.74
N ALA A 162 -9.31 -7.77 17.83
CA ALA A 162 -10.62 -7.16 18.06
C ALA A 162 -10.53 -5.64 18.22
N HIS A 163 -9.47 -5.15 18.88
CA HIS A 163 -9.19 -3.72 18.98
C HIS A 163 -8.82 -3.12 17.62
N ASP A 164 -7.97 -3.80 16.86
CA ASP A 164 -7.55 -3.32 15.53
C ASP A 164 -8.75 -3.24 14.57
N LEU A 165 -9.61 -4.26 14.53
CA LEU A 165 -10.84 -4.27 13.73
C LEU A 165 -11.84 -3.17 14.17
N ARG A 166 -11.92 -2.85 15.46
CA ARG A 166 -12.74 -1.73 15.93
C ARG A 166 -12.25 -0.41 15.33
N PHE A 167 -10.96 -0.12 15.41
CA PHE A 167 -10.40 1.08 14.80
C PHE A 167 -10.52 1.09 13.27
N LEU A 168 -10.45 -0.08 12.65
CA LEU A 168 -10.66 -0.19 11.21
C LEU A 168 -12.10 0.18 10.82
N ARG A 169 -13.10 -0.25 11.60
CA ARG A 169 -14.50 0.19 11.44
C ARG A 169 -14.65 1.70 11.61
N GLU A 170 -13.96 2.29 12.58
CA GLU A 170 -13.94 3.74 12.78
C GLU A 170 -13.38 4.48 11.57
N LYS A 171 -12.29 3.96 10.92
CA LYS A 171 -11.76 4.52 9.67
C LYS A 171 -12.78 4.49 8.54
N ILE A 172 -13.52 3.38 8.41
CA ILE A 172 -14.57 3.24 7.40
C ILE A 172 -15.75 4.18 7.70
N ALA A 173 -16.18 4.27 8.94
CA ALA A 173 -17.23 5.23 9.36
C ALA A 173 -16.80 6.69 9.12
N ALA A 174 -15.49 6.98 9.18
CA ALA A 174 -14.92 8.29 8.87
C ALA A 174 -14.80 8.57 7.35
N GLY A 175 -15.11 7.59 6.48
CA GLY A 175 -15.16 7.77 5.03
C GLY A 175 -14.15 6.93 4.22
N ALA A 176 -13.37 6.03 4.85
CA ALA A 176 -12.51 5.13 4.10
C ALA A 176 -13.33 4.15 3.25
N THR A 177 -13.02 4.05 1.94
CA THR A 177 -13.79 3.27 0.96
C THR A 177 -13.07 2.03 0.47
N PHE A 178 -11.79 1.89 0.76
CA PHE A 178 -10.99 0.68 0.52
C PHE A 178 -9.82 0.60 1.50
N LEU A 179 -9.23 -0.58 1.62
CA LEU A 179 -8.11 -0.86 2.51
C LEU A 179 -6.93 -1.42 1.72
N ILE A 180 -5.70 -1.09 2.17
CA ILE A 180 -4.47 -1.71 1.71
C ILE A 180 -3.80 -2.34 2.93
N THR A 181 -3.40 -3.63 2.83
CA THR A 181 -2.77 -4.29 3.96
C THR A 181 -1.32 -3.86 4.13
N GLN A 182 -0.82 -3.90 5.35
CA GLN A 182 0.61 -3.97 5.60
C GLN A 182 1.16 -5.23 4.91
N LEU A 183 2.49 -5.24 4.61
CA LEU A 183 3.16 -6.40 4.04
C LEU A 183 3.00 -7.63 4.95
N PHE A 184 2.91 -8.80 4.34
CA PHE A 184 2.86 -10.11 4.97
C PHE A 184 3.45 -11.16 4.01
N PHE A 185 3.78 -12.35 4.52
CA PHE A 185 4.39 -13.41 3.71
C PHE A 185 3.59 -14.71 3.71
N ASP A 186 2.68 -14.91 4.65
CA ASP A 186 1.76 -16.05 4.68
C ASP A 186 0.37 -15.59 4.24
N ASN A 187 -0.11 -16.15 3.12
CA ASN A 187 -1.42 -15.82 2.56
C ASN A 187 -2.57 -16.22 3.48
N GLN A 188 -2.38 -17.23 4.35
CA GLN A 188 -3.44 -17.62 5.27
C GLN A 188 -3.77 -16.51 6.25
N LEU A 189 -2.76 -15.75 6.72
CA LEU A 189 -2.97 -14.58 7.60
C LEU A 189 -3.84 -13.51 6.93
N TYR A 190 -3.66 -13.29 5.62
CA TYR A 190 -4.52 -12.37 4.88
C TYR A 190 -5.96 -12.87 4.80
N PHE A 191 -6.19 -14.14 4.48
CA PHE A 191 -7.56 -14.66 4.35
C PHE A 191 -8.27 -14.74 5.70
N ASP A 192 -7.58 -15.18 6.75
CA ASP A 192 -8.13 -15.18 8.12
C ASP A 192 -8.51 -13.76 8.55
N PHE A 193 -7.65 -12.79 8.28
CA PHE A 193 -7.95 -11.38 8.55
C PHE A 193 -9.17 -10.89 7.75
N VAL A 194 -9.29 -11.24 6.47
CA VAL A 194 -10.44 -10.85 5.64
C VAL A 194 -11.73 -11.45 6.20
N ASP A 195 -11.72 -12.72 6.61
CA ASP A 195 -12.88 -13.40 7.19
C ASP A 195 -13.31 -12.73 8.50
N GLU A 196 -12.37 -12.42 9.40
CA GLU A 196 -12.63 -11.69 10.63
C GLU A 196 -13.14 -10.25 10.39
N ALA A 197 -12.57 -9.57 9.39
CA ALA A 197 -13.02 -8.24 8.98
C ALA A 197 -14.48 -8.29 8.46
N ARG A 198 -14.82 -9.27 7.63
CA ARG A 198 -16.20 -9.48 7.15
C ARG A 198 -17.15 -9.81 8.30
N ALA A 199 -16.74 -10.68 9.24
CA ALA A 199 -17.53 -10.97 10.45
C ALA A 199 -17.75 -9.72 11.31
N ALA A 200 -16.81 -8.79 11.32
CA ALA A 200 -16.93 -7.49 12.00
C ALA A 200 -17.75 -6.45 11.21
N GLY A 201 -18.31 -6.77 10.04
CA GLY A 201 -19.11 -5.87 9.20
C GLY A 201 -18.29 -4.89 8.37
N ILE A 202 -17.05 -5.25 8.01
CA ILE A 202 -16.17 -4.49 7.13
C ILE A 202 -16.30 -5.06 5.72
N ASP A 203 -17.05 -4.40 4.82
CA ASP A 203 -17.38 -4.91 3.48
C ASP A 203 -16.57 -4.25 2.35
N VAL A 204 -15.79 -3.21 2.65
CA VAL A 204 -14.96 -2.52 1.66
C VAL A 204 -13.85 -3.43 1.10
N PRO A 205 -13.37 -3.21 -0.15
CA PRO A 205 -12.27 -3.97 -0.70
C PRO A 205 -11.00 -3.90 0.18
N ILE A 206 -10.34 -5.05 0.38
CA ILE A 206 -9.06 -5.17 1.12
C ILE A 206 -8.01 -5.64 0.13
N ILE A 207 -7.13 -4.75 -0.31
CA ILE A 207 -6.10 -5.03 -1.30
C ILE A 207 -4.85 -5.52 -0.58
N PRO A 208 -4.33 -6.72 -0.85
CA PRO A 208 -3.08 -7.19 -0.26
C PRO A 208 -1.88 -6.36 -0.74
N GLY A 209 -1.09 -5.88 0.20
CA GLY A 209 0.18 -5.18 -0.01
C GLY A 209 1.34 -6.18 -0.04
N ILE A 210 2.04 -6.27 -1.17
CA ILE A 210 3.11 -7.25 -1.39
C ILE A 210 4.44 -6.54 -1.64
N ILE A 211 5.46 -6.96 -0.91
CA ILE A 211 6.83 -6.51 -1.10
C ILE A 211 7.70 -7.64 -1.67
N PRO A 212 8.20 -7.51 -2.91
CA PRO A 212 9.18 -8.47 -3.42
C PRO A 212 10.48 -8.39 -2.62
N ILE A 213 10.96 -9.52 -2.10
CA ILE A 213 12.22 -9.56 -1.34
C ILE A 213 13.38 -9.38 -2.29
N THR A 214 14.21 -8.36 -2.05
CA THR A 214 15.40 -8.06 -2.86
C THR A 214 16.67 -7.93 -2.00
N ASN A 215 16.53 -7.98 -0.69
CA ASN A 215 17.62 -7.90 0.27
C ASN A 215 17.16 -8.43 1.63
N VAL A 216 17.91 -9.39 2.18
CA VAL A 216 17.55 -10.11 3.41
C VAL A 216 17.52 -9.18 4.63
N GLU A 217 18.57 -8.38 4.81
CA GLU A 217 18.67 -7.46 5.95
C GLU A 217 17.62 -6.36 5.90
N GLN A 218 17.27 -5.89 4.71
CA GLN A 218 16.23 -4.89 4.54
C GLN A 218 14.87 -5.45 4.92
N ILE A 219 14.53 -6.66 4.47
CA ILE A 219 13.23 -7.25 4.77
C ILE A 219 13.08 -7.60 6.26
N LYS A 220 14.13 -8.12 6.91
CA LYS A 220 14.14 -8.36 8.36
C LYS A 220 13.88 -7.08 9.16
N ARG A 221 14.49 -5.95 8.76
CA ARG A 221 14.23 -4.65 9.40
C ARG A 221 12.80 -4.17 9.19
N PHE A 222 12.24 -4.36 8.00
CA PHE A 222 10.87 -3.94 7.72
C PHE A 222 9.87 -4.75 8.54
N THR A 223 9.98 -6.08 8.52
CA THR A 223 9.10 -6.95 9.31
C THR A 223 9.16 -6.67 10.80
N GLN A 224 10.36 -6.46 11.33
CA GLN A 224 10.54 -6.08 12.73
C GLN A 224 9.82 -4.76 13.10
N ARG A 225 9.81 -3.78 12.19
CA ARG A 225 9.17 -2.48 12.42
C ARG A 225 7.65 -2.51 12.31
N CYS A 226 7.12 -3.27 11.36
CA CYS A 226 5.69 -3.32 11.12
C CYS A 226 4.97 -4.50 11.78
N GLY A 227 5.70 -5.35 12.53
CA GLY A 227 5.12 -6.48 13.23
C GLY A 227 4.79 -7.68 12.35
N ALA A 228 5.22 -7.68 11.08
CA ALA A 228 5.00 -8.81 10.18
C ALA A 228 5.99 -9.96 10.45
N SER A 229 5.54 -11.20 10.23
CA SER A 229 6.35 -12.40 10.37
C SER A 229 6.90 -12.88 9.02
N ILE A 230 8.06 -13.54 9.04
CA ILE A 230 8.59 -14.28 7.89
C ILE A 230 8.46 -15.77 8.20
N PRO A 231 7.75 -16.57 7.37
CA PRO A 231 7.64 -18.02 7.57
C PRO A 231 9.01 -18.68 7.69
N GLY A 232 9.17 -19.61 8.64
CA GLY A 232 10.45 -20.26 8.94
C GLY A 232 11.17 -20.82 7.70
N PRO A 233 10.52 -21.61 6.83
CA PRO A 233 11.15 -22.11 5.60
C PRO A 233 11.65 -21.00 4.65
N LEU A 234 10.91 -19.89 4.55
CA LEU A 234 11.34 -18.74 3.75
C LEU A 234 12.55 -18.05 4.37
N LEU A 235 12.55 -17.86 5.69
CA LEU A 235 13.66 -17.25 6.42
C LEU A 235 14.94 -18.09 6.29
N GLU A 236 14.85 -19.41 6.46
CA GLU A 236 15.97 -20.35 6.27
C GLU A 236 16.55 -20.29 4.86
N ALA A 237 15.68 -20.25 3.84
CA ALA A 237 16.12 -20.13 2.45
C ALA A 237 16.80 -18.76 2.16
N LEU A 238 16.26 -17.67 2.68
CA LEU A 238 16.85 -16.32 2.57
C LEU A 238 18.20 -16.23 3.26
N ASP A 239 18.33 -16.82 4.45
CA ASP A 239 19.59 -16.83 5.21
C ASP A 239 20.64 -17.69 4.51
N GLY A 240 20.24 -18.79 3.85
CA GLY A 240 21.14 -19.62 3.06
C GLY A 240 21.76 -18.93 1.85
N TYR A 241 21.08 -17.89 1.32
CA TYR A 241 21.55 -17.10 0.16
C TYR A 241 21.94 -15.66 0.54
N ALA A 242 22.10 -15.33 1.83
CA ALA A 242 22.28 -13.94 2.27
C ALA A 242 23.47 -13.22 1.62
N ASP A 243 24.55 -13.95 1.30
CA ASP A 243 25.74 -13.44 0.64
C ASP A 243 25.66 -13.45 -0.90
N GLU A 244 24.54 -13.88 -1.48
CA GLU A 244 24.30 -14.03 -2.90
C GLU A 244 23.12 -13.15 -3.35
N PRO A 245 23.32 -11.85 -3.63
CA PRO A 245 22.23 -10.90 -3.94
C PRO A 245 21.33 -11.32 -5.11
N ASP A 246 21.89 -11.93 -6.14
CA ASP A 246 21.13 -12.40 -7.30
C ASP A 246 20.22 -13.59 -6.91
N SER A 247 20.72 -14.54 -6.11
CA SER A 247 19.94 -15.66 -5.61
C SER A 247 18.80 -15.19 -4.68
N VAL A 248 19.05 -14.21 -3.84
CA VAL A 248 18.01 -13.56 -3.00
C VAL A 248 16.92 -12.93 -3.87
N LEU A 249 17.32 -12.20 -4.93
CA LEU A 249 16.39 -11.57 -5.84
C LEU A 249 15.52 -12.61 -6.58
N GLU A 250 16.13 -13.67 -7.11
CA GLU A 250 15.44 -14.76 -7.81
C GLU A 250 14.44 -15.46 -6.89
N LEU A 251 14.86 -15.82 -5.67
CA LEU A 251 14.00 -16.41 -4.65
C LEU A 251 12.83 -15.48 -4.30
N GLY A 252 13.11 -14.19 -4.07
CA GLY A 252 12.10 -13.19 -3.74
C GLY A 252 11.06 -12.99 -4.84
N VAL A 253 11.48 -12.98 -6.11
CA VAL A 253 10.57 -12.89 -7.26
C VAL A 253 9.73 -14.17 -7.37
N ALA A 254 10.34 -15.35 -7.23
CA ALA A 254 9.62 -16.62 -7.30
C ALA A 254 8.58 -16.72 -6.18
N TYR A 255 8.97 -16.43 -4.93
CA TYR A 255 8.08 -16.45 -3.78
C TYR A 255 6.89 -15.49 -3.96
N ALA A 256 7.16 -14.21 -4.27
CA ALA A 256 6.11 -13.22 -4.45
C ALA A 256 5.19 -13.53 -5.64
N THR A 257 5.70 -14.18 -6.70
CA THR A 257 4.86 -14.63 -7.82
C THR A 257 3.87 -15.69 -7.38
N LEU A 258 4.31 -16.70 -6.63
CA LEU A 258 3.44 -17.77 -6.08
C LEU A 258 2.44 -17.18 -5.07
N GLN A 259 2.91 -16.29 -4.20
CA GLN A 259 2.07 -15.59 -3.22
C GLN A 259 0.94 -14.82 -3.91
N CYS A 260 1.26 -13.97 -4.89
CA CYS A 260 0.27 -13.19 -5.64
C CYS A 260 -0.68 -14.09 -6.45
N ALA A 261 -0.16 -15.16 -7.06
CA ALA A 261 -0.99 -16.09 -7.84
C ALA A 261 -2.04 -16.80 -6.96
N ASP A 262 -1.67 -17.23 -5.76
CA ASP A 262 -2.60 -17.85 -4.80
C ASP A 262 -3.62 -16.82 -4.27
N LEU A 263 -3.18 -15.62 -3.89
CA LEU A 263 -4.09 -14.53 -3.47
C LEU A 263 -5.17 -14.26 -4.52
N LEU A 264 -4.78 -14.09 -5.78
CA LEU A 264 -5.70 -13.79 -6.88
C LEU A 264 -6.59 -14.99 -7.22
N ALA A 265 -6.06 -16.22 -7.19
CA ALA A 265 -6.84 -17.43 -7.42
C ALA A 265 -7.90 -17.66 -6.34
N ARG A 266 -7.69 -17.17 -5.11
CA ARG A 266 -8.63 -17.24 -3.99
C ARG A 266 -9.51 -15.99 -3.86
N GLY A 267 -9.45 -15.04 -4.81
CA GLY A 267 -10.39 -13.93 -4.94
C GLY A 267 -9.97 -12.62 -4.28
N ALA A 268 -8.68 -12.39 -4.02
CA ALA A 268 -8.19 -11.07 -3.65
C ALA A 268 -8.56 -10.04 -4.74
N PRO A 269 -8.99 -8.81 -4.38
CA PRO A 269 -9.48 -7.82 -5.35
C PRO A 269 -8.39 -7.24 -6.24
N GLY A 270 -7.13 -7.50 -5.94
CA GLY A 270 -5.97 -6.99 -6.65
C GLY A 270 -4.69 -7.21 -5.88
N ILE A 271 -3.60 -6.60 -6.34
CA ILE A 271 -2.30 -6.59 -5.65
C ILE A 271 -1.74 -5.16 -5.64
N HIS A 272 -1.33 -4.70 -4.48
CA HIS A 272 -0.58 -3.47 -4.31
C HIS A 272 0.89 -3.78 -4.05
N PHE A 273 1.79 -3.37 -4.94
CA PHE A 273 3.22 -3.68 -4.84
C PHE A 273 4.01 -2.56 -4.17
N TYR A 274 4.70 -2.86 -3.10
CA TYR A 274 5.72 -2.00 -2.48
C TYR A 274 7.03 -2.13 -3.26
N VAL A 275 7.22 -1.30 -4.29
CA VAL A 275 8.31 -1.47 -5.26
C VAL A 275 9.63 -0.83 -4.84
N LEU A 276 9.65 0.00 -3.81
CA LEU A 276 10.84 0.70 -3.31
C LEU A 276 11.63 1.43 -4.41
N ASN A 277 10.93 2.03 -5.38
CA ASN A 277 11.48 2.67 -6.58
C ASN A 277 12.38 1.75 -7.42
N LYS A 278 12.11 0.42 -7.40
CA LYS A 278 12.82 -0.62 -8.17
C LYS A 278 11.82 -1.41 -9.01
N ALA A 279 11.95 -1.34 -10.32
CA ALA A 279 11.01 -1.97 -11.25
C ALA A 279 11.20 -3.48 -11.48
N PRO A 280 12.43 -4.07 -11.49
CA PRO A 280 12.64 -5.40 -12.06
C PRO A 280 11.77 -6.50 -11.46
N SER A 281 11.70 -6.58 -10.13
CA SER A 281 10.94 -7.63 -9.42
C SER A 281 9.43 -7.52 -9.69
N ALA A 282 8.84 -6.34 -9.46
CA ALA A 282 7.42 -6.13 -9.69
C ALA A 282 7.03 -6.33 -11.16
N ARG A 283 7.91 -5.94 -12.09
CA ARG A 283 7.72 -6.17 -13.53
C ARG A 283 7.68 -7.65 -13.87
N ALA A 284 8.61 -8.45 -13.33
CA ALA A 284 8.66 -9.89 -13.56
C ALA A 284 7.42 -10.59 -12.99
N ILE A 285 7.06 -10.25 -11.75
CA ILE A 285 5.90 -10.82 -11.07
C ILE A 285 4.60 -10.49 -11.82
N LEU A 286 4.33 -9.21 -12.10
CA LEU A 286 3.11 -8.82 -12.78
C LEU A 286 3.03 -9.36 -14.22
N GLY A 287 4.17 -9.45 -14.92
CA GLY A 287 4.25 -10.10 -16.22
C GLY A 287 3.82 -11.56 -16.17
N ALA A 288 4.31 -12.32 -15.17
CA ALA A 288 3.94 -13.72 -14.96
C ALA A 288 2.45 -13.86 -14.61
N LEU A 289 1.93 -13.02 -13.72
CA LEU A 289 0.52 -13.04 -13.32
C LEU A 289 -0.42 -12.79 -14.49
N ARG A 290 -0.10 -11.81 -15.34
CA ARG A 290 -0.92 -11.49 -16.53
C ARG A 290 -0.90 -12.60 -17.57
N LEU A 291 0.20 -13.33 -17.68
CA LEU A 291 0.30 -14.49 -18.56
C LEU A 291 -0.51 -15.67 -18.03
N GLN A 292 -0.46 -15.92 -16.71
CA GLN A 292 -1.12 -17.07 -16.08
C GLN A 292 -2.60 -16.82 -15.77
N ARG A 293 -3.00 -15.56 -15.53
CA ARG A 293 -4.36 -15.13 -15.18
C ARG A 293 -5.00 -15.98 -14.06
N PRO A 294 -4.36 -16.10 -12.88
CA PRO A 294 -4.81 -17.00 -11.81
C PRO A 294 -6.23 -16.67 -11.29
N TRP A 295 -6.68 -15.41 -11.41
CA TRP A 295 -8.03 -14.96 -11.04
C TRP A 295 -9.15 -15.56 -11.88
N GLU A 296 -8.87 -16.12 -13.06
CA GLU A 296 -9.88 -16.82 -13.86
C GLU A 296 -10.32 -18.14 -13.21
N ARG A 297 -9.48 -18.78 -12.41
CA ARG A 297 -9.82 -20.00 -11.65
C ARG A 297 -10.91 -19.71 -10.63
N PHE A 298 -10.88 -18.56 -9.99
CA PHE A 298 -11.90 -18.14 -9.02
C PHE A 298 -13.29 -17.95 -9.64
N ARG A 299 -13.38 -17.64 -10.92
CA ARG A 299 -14.64 -17.52 -11.65
C ARG A 299 -15.33 -18.87 -11.88
N VAL A 300 -14.54 -19.92 -12.14
CA VAL A 300 -15.06 -21.27 -12.45
C VAL A 300 -15.71 -21.90 -11.23
N GLU A 301 -15.22 -21.62 -10.03
CA GLU A 301 -15.74 -22.19 -8.78
C GLU A 301 -17.05 -21.54 -8.29
N ARG A 302 -17.46 -20.40 -8.84
CA ARG A 302 -18.69 -19.66 -8.48
C ARG A 302 -19.87 -19.89 -9.43
N VAL A 303 -19.70 -20.65 -10.51
CA VAL A 303 -20.74 -21.05 -11.47
C VAL A 303 -21.26 -22.43 -11.11
#